data_fc315726d4a3f4d26e26b15e61d2ac85
#
_entry.id   fc315726d4a3f4d26e26b15e61d2ac85
#
_cell.length_a   1.000
_cell.length_b   1.000
_cell.length_c   1.000
_cell.angle_alpha   90.00
_cell.angle_beta   90.00
_cell.angle_gamma   90.00
#
_symmetry.space_group_name_H-M   'P 1'
#
loop_
_entity.id
_entity.type
_entity.pdbx_description
1 polymer ?
#
loop_
_entity_poly.entity_id
_entity_poly.type
_entity_poly.pdbx_seq_one_letter_code
_entity_poly.pdbx_strand_id
1 'polypeptide(L)'
;MRSLFHLAFHVTDLDAARRFYGGVLGCQEGRSTDTWVDFDFFGHQISLHLGTPFASARTGHVGDHLVPMPHFGAILELPDWHALAARLKAADTA
;
A
#
# COMPACT_ATOMS: atom_id res chain seq x y z
N MET A 1 -15.66 1.02 -19.57
CA MET A 1 -14.81 -0.15 -19.28
C MET A 1 -14.47 -0.19 -17.81
N ARG A 2 -14.63 -1.35 -17.19
CA ARG A 2 -14.16 -1.59 -15.84
C ARG A 2 -12.92 -2.48 -15.91
N SER A 3 -11.85 -2.03 -15.29
CA SER A 3 -10.61 -2.82 -15.24
C SER A 3 -9.95 -2.68 -13.88
N LEU A 4 -9.20 -3.71 -13.48
CA LEU A 4 -8.42 -3.67 -12.26
C LEU A 4 -7.01 -3.19 -12.58
N PHE A 5 -6.52 -2.31 -11.73
CA PHE A 5 -5.11 -1.92 -11.74
C PHE A 5 -4.31 -2.95 -10.96
N HIS A 6 -3.16 -3.32 -11.48
CA HIS A 6 -2.24 -4.28 -10.85
C HIS A 6 -0.89 -3.61 -10.65
N LEU A 7 -0.34 -3.74 -9.44
CA LEU A 7 1.00 -3.26 -9.10
C LEU A 7 1.72 -4.33 -8.30
N ALA A 8 2.93 -4.68 -8.71
CA ALA A 8 3.78 -5.61 -7.98
C ALA A 8 5.06 -4.91 -7.53
N PHE A 9 5.47 -5.14 -6.29
CA PHE A 9 6.71 -4.57 -5.76
C PHE A 9 7.28 -5.46 -4.67
N HIS A 10 8.55 -5.24 -4.34
CA HIS A 10 9.24 -6.03 -3.34
C HIS A 10 9.05 -5.48 -1.93
N VAL A 11 8.97 -6.40 -0.98
CA VAL A 11 8.98 -6.11 0.46
C VAL A 11 10.00 -7.02 1.13
N THR A 12 10.54 -6.60 2.26
CA THR A 12 11.57 -7.38 2.97
C THR A 12 10.99 -8.45 3.89
N ASP A 13 9.73 -8.32 4.30
CA ASP A 13 9.10 -9.19 5.28
C ASP A 13 7.62 -9.35 4.95
N LEU A 14 7.22 -10.55 4.53
CA LEU A 14 5.82 -10.83 4.17
C LEU A 14 4.89 -10.79 5.37
N ASP A 15 5.34 -11.24 6.55
CA ASP A 15 4.48 -11.21 7.74
C ASP A 15 4.20 -9.76 8.18
N ALA A 16 5.21 -8.91 8.14
CA ALA A 16 5.02 -7.48 8.40
C ALA A 16 4.08 -6.84 7.38
N ALA A 17 4.24 -7.19 6.10
CA ALA A 17 3.36 -6.70 5.04
C ALA A 17 1.91 -7.15 5.26
N ARG A 18 1.69 -8.42 5.65
CA ARG A 18 0.36 -8.91 5.97
C ARG A 18 -0.26 -8.16 7.15
N ARG A 19 0.51 -7.90 8.19
CA ARG A 19 0.01 -7.13 9.34
C ARG A 19 -0.39 -5.71 8.94
N PHE A 20 0.36 -5.09 8.06
CA PHE A 20 0.05 -3.73 7.62
C PHE A 20 -1.13 -3.71 6.64
N TYR A 21 -1.02 -4.40 5.52
CA TYR A 21 -2.06 -4.34 4.48
C TYR A 21 -3.33 -5.06 4.90
N GLY A 22 -3.22 -6.23 5.52
CA GLY A 22 -4.38 -6.98 5.98
C GLY A 22 -4.91 -6.52 7.32
N GLY A 23 -4.03 -6.30 8.28
CA GLY A 23 -4.41 -5.93 9.64
C GLY A 23 -4.76 -4.46 9.81
N VAL A 24 -3.84 -3.56 9.44
CA VAL A 24 -4.04 -2.12 9.66
C VAL A 24 -4.96 -1.52 8.60
N LEU A 25 -4.67 -1.74 7.32
CA LEU A 25 -5.49 -1.18 6.23
C LEU A 25 -6.80 -1.95 6.02
N GLY A 26 -6.89 -3.20 6.47
CA GLY A 26 -8.08 -4.01 6.30
C GLY A 26 -8.29 -4.54 4.89
N CYS A 27 -7.24 -4.64 4.09
CA CYS A 27 -7.32 -5.21 2.75
C CYS A 27 -7.48 -6.73 2.85
N GLN A 28 -8.28 -7.30 1.96
CA GLN A 28 -8.48 -8.74 1.93
C GLN A 28 -7.29 -9.41 1.23
N GLU A 29 -6.72 -10.41 1.88
CA GLU A 29 -5.65 -11.22 1.29
C GLU A 29 -6.22 -12.15 0.23
N GLY A 30 -5.51 -12.24 -0.90
CA GLY A 30 -5.85 -13.15 -1.98
C GLY A 30 -4.94 -14.37 -1.99
N ARG A 31 -4.34 -14.67 -3.14
CA ARG A 31 -3.44 -15.81 -3.28
C ARG A 31 -2.07 -15.50 -2.69
N SER A 32 -1.35 -16.55 -2.32
CA SER A 32 0.01 -16.40 -1.81
C SER A 32 0.84 -17.66 -2.04
N THR A 33 2.16 -17.47 -1.97
CA THR A 33 3.14 -18.56 -1.86
C THR A 33 4.11 -18.20 -0.73
N ASP A 34 5.19 -18.94 -0.61
CA ASP A 34 6.22 -18.61 0.39
C ASP A 34 6.94 -17.30 0.11
N THR A 35 6.85 -16.78 -1.12
CA THR A 35 7.63 -15.63 -1.55
C THR A 35 6.80 -14.44 -2.00
N TRP A 36 5.49 -14.56 -2.06
CA TRP A 36 4.64 -13.44 -2.43
C TRP A 36 3.22 -13.59 -1.88
N VAL A 37 2.50 -12.47 -1.81
CA VAL A 37 1.11 -12.41 -1.38
C VAL A 37 0.38 -11.31 -2.15
N ASP A 38 -0.85 -11.61 -2.57
CA ASP A 38 -1.75 -10.66 -3.22
C ASP A 38 -2.73 -10.08 -2.22
N PHE A 39 -3.08 -8.81 -2.41
CA PHE A 39 -4.16 -8.14 -1.65
C PHE A 39 -5.11 -7.42 -2.59
N ASP A 40 -6.39 -7.41 -2.21
CA ASP A 40 -7.35 -6.46 -2.75
C ASP A 40 -7.08 -5.10 -2.11
N PHE A 41 -6.49 -4.19 -2.88
CA PHE A 41 -6.11 -2.86 -2.42
C PHE A 41 -7.12 -1.85 -2.97
N PHE A 42 -8.17 -1.60 -2.17
CA PHE A 42 -9.25 -0.65 -2.52
C PHE A 42 -9.85 -0.94 -3.90
N GLY A 43 -10.13 -2.21 -4.16
CA GLY A 43 -10.74 -2.66 -5.42
C GLY A 43 -9.74 -2.98 -6.53
N HIS A 44 -8.45 -2.79 -6.30
CA HIS A 44 -7.39 -3.13 -7.23
C HIS A 44 -6.44 -4.16 -6.64
N GLN A 45 -5.54 -4.70 -7.42
CA GLN A 45 -4.65 -5.74 -6.95
C GLN A 45 -3.23 -5.22 -6.74
N ILE A 46 -2.68 -5.51 -5.57
CA ILE A 46 -1.23 -5.39 -5.35
C ILE A 46 -0.67 -6.76 -5.06
N SER A 47 0.55 -7.02 -5.55
CA SER A 47 1.31 -8.24 -5.30
C SER A 47 2.62 -7.88 -4.62
N LEU A 48 2.82 -8.40 -3.42
CA LEU A 48 4.01 -8.12 -2.63
C LEU A 48 4.94 -9.32 -2.71
N HIS A 49 6.15 -9.12 -3.20
CA HIS A 49 7.14 -10.16 -3.39
C HIS A 49 8.33 -9.95 -2.46
N LEU A 50 8.83 -11.04 -1.87
CA LEU A 50 10.06 -10.96 -1.07
C LEU A 50 11.23 -10.51 -1.95
N GLY A 51 11.93 -9.48 -1.51
CA GLY A 51 13.08 -8.96 -2.22
C GLY A 51 13.52 -7.62 -1.69
N THR A 52 14.38 -6.96 -2.44
CA THR A 52 14.85 -5.61 -2.10
C THR A 52 13.82 -4.59 -2.55
N PRO A 53 13.25 -3.78 -1.64
CA PRO A 53 12.28 -2.77 -2.03
C PRO A 53 12.86 -1.74 -2.99
N PHE A 54 12.00 -1.16 -3.82
CA PHE A 54 12.42 -0.06 -4.69
C PHE A 54 12.84 1.14 -3.84
N ALA A 55 13.84 1.88 -4.33
CA ALA A 55 14.27 3.11 -3.66
C ALA A 55 13.40 4.28 -4.11
N SER A 56 13.16 5.21 -3.20
CA SER A 56 12.49 6.46 -3.54
C SER A 56 13.33 7.65 -3.07
N ALA A 57 13.17 8.77 -3.74
CA ALA A 57 13.84 10.00 -3.37
C ALA A 57 12.85 11.16 -3.46
N ARG A 58 13.02 12.18 -2.62
CA ARG A 58 12.15 13.36 -2.63
C ARG A 58 12.45 14.24 -3.82
N THR A 59 12.00 13.84 -4.99
CA THR A 59 12.27 14.53 -6.26
C THR A 59 10.99 15.02 -6.95
N GLY A 60 9.82 14.65 -6.46
CA GLY A 60 8.55 15.13 -7.01
C GLY A 60 8.19 16.50 -6.46
N HIS A 61 7.85 17.43 -7.34
CA HIS A 61 7.46 18.78 -6.93
C HIS A 61 5.94 18.90 -6.87
N VAL A 62 5.42 19.27 -5.68
CA VAL A 62 4.01 19.59 -5.45
C VAL A 62 3.98 20.97 -4.80
N GLY A 63 3.84 22.02 -5.62
CA GLY A 63 3.98 23.39 -5.15
C GLY A 63 5.38 23.60 -4.55
N ASP A 64 5.42 24.02 -3.28
CA ASP A 64 6.67 24.24 -2.55
C ASP A 64 7.18 23.00 -1.82
N HIS A 65 6.51 21.85 -2.00
CA HIS A 65 6.86 20.62 -1.31
C HIS A 65 7.55 19.64 -2.25
N LEU A 66 8.54 18.91 -1.70
CA LEU A 66 9.14 17.77 -2.35
C LEU A 66 8.55 16.50 -1.77
N VAL A 67 8.11 15.59 -2.64
CA VAL A 67 7.53 14.32 -2.25
C VAL A 67 8.37 13.16 -2.76
N PRO A 68 8.31 11.99 -2.09
CA PRO A 68 9.02 10.80 -2.55
C PRO A 68 8.56 10.37 -3.94
N MET A 69 9.47 9.90 -4.75
CA MET A 69 9.20 9.32 -6.06
C MET A 69 10.02 8.03 -6.23
N PRO A 70 9.43 6.92 -6.67
CA PRO A 70 8.00 6.74 -6.91
C PRO A 70 7.19 6.65 -5.62
N HIS A 71 5.89 6.89 -5.72
CA HIS A 71 4.94 6.59 -4.66
C HIS A 71 3.60 6.17 -5.28
N PHE A 72 2.78 5.50 -4.51
CA PHE A 72 1.43 5.12 -4.92
C PHE A 72 0.50 5.18 -3.72
N GLY A 73 -0.79 5.19 -3.98
CA GLY A 73 -1.79 5.20 -2.94
C GLY A 73 -3.19 5.14 -3.51
N ALA A 74 -4.16 5.15 -2.62
CA ALA A 74 -5.58 5.22 -2.97
C ALA A 74 -6.11 6.63 -2.72
N ILE A 75 -6.92 7.12 -3.64
CA ILE A 75 -7.64 8.38 -3.46
C ILE A 75 -9.00 8.03 -2.91
N LEU A 76 -9.30 8.48 -1.71
CA LEU A 76 -10.51 8.13 -0.99
C LEU A 76 -11.44 9.33 -0.87
N GLU A 77 -12.74 9.07 -0.81
CA GLU A 77 -13.70 10.09 -0.42
C GLU A 77 -13.48 10.46 1.05
N LEU A 78 -13.88 11.65 1.43
CA LEU A 78 -13.51 12.23 2.72
C LEU A 78 -13.92 11.38 3.93
N PRO A 79 -15.15 10.80 4.01
CA PRO A 79 -15.49 9.93 5.14
C PRO A 79 -14.59 8.71 5.26
N ASP A 80 -14.24 8.07 4.13
CA ASP A 80 -13.34 6.91 4.12
C ASP A 80 -11.92 7.31 4.48
N TRP A 81 -11.49 8.47 4.03
CA TRP A 81 -10.18 9.02 4.37
C TRP A 81 -10.06 9.23 5.89
N HIS A 82 -11.06 9.83 6.50
CA HIS A 82 -11.06 10.05 7.95
C HIS A 82 -11.05 8.73 8.72
N ALA A 83 -11.83 7.75 8.29
CA ALA A 83 -11.87 6.44 8.94
C ALA A 83 -10.52 5.73 8.85
N LEU A 84 -9.89 5.74 7.69
CA LEU A 84 -8.58 5.10 7.49
C LEU A 84 -7.48 5.85 8.25
N ALA A 85 -7.50 7.18 8.24
CA ALA A 85 -6.53 7.97 8.99
C ALA A 85 -6.60 7.66 10.49
N ALA A 86 -7.81 7.49 11.04
CA ALA A 86 -7.99 7.10 12.44
C ALA A 86 -7.41 5.71 12.73
N ARG A 87 -7.60 4.75 11.82
CA ARG A 87 -7.02 3.40 11.96
C ARG A 87 -5.50 3.43 11.96
N LEU A 88 -4.91 4.17 11.03
CA LEU A 88 -3.46 4.32 10.94
C LEU A 88 -2.89 4.95 12.20
N LYS A 89 -3.55 5.97 12.70
CA LYS A 89 -3.14 6.65 13.93
C LYS A 89 -3.24 5.73 15.14
N ALA A 90 -4.33 4.96 15.25
CA ALA A 90 -4.52 4.01 16.34
C ALA A 90 -3.49 2.88 16.31
N ALA A 91 -3.02 2.50 15.14
CA ALA A 91 -1.99 1.48 14.96
C ALA A 91 -0.57 2.04 15.10
N ASP A 92 -0.43 3.33 15.37
CA ASP A 92 0.87 4.02 15.52
C ASP A 92 1.78 3.84 14.31
N THR A 93 1.20 3.96 13.13
CA THR A 93 1.93 3.89 11.86
C THR A 93 2.13 5.30 11.31
N ALA A 94 2.83 6.10 12.02
CA ALA A 94 3.08 7.50 11.63
C ALA A 94 3.98 7.60 10.39
#